data_6e84aef5f56e7cd2e3577968006d2a62
#
_entry.id   6e84aef5f56e7cd2e3577968006d2a62
#
_cell.length_a   1.000
_cell.length_b   1.000
_cell.length_c   1.000
_cell.angle_alpha   90.00
_cell.angle_beta   90.00
_cell.angle_gamma   90.00
#
_symmetry.space_group_name_H-M   'P 1'
#
loop_
_entity.id
_entity.type
_entity.pdbx_description
1 polymer ?
#
loop_
_entity_poly.entity_id
_entity_poly.type
_entity_poly.pdbx_seq_one_letter_code
_entity_poly.pdbx_strand_id
1 'polypeptide(L)'
;MMKKYTAKDLETFQRDEQGWLICPSGDYTAIREFPEKCIFGNGCSFGRRCRFGKCSNFDVFCSFGETSAFGKCSNFGDVCSFGEGSCFGGRCNFGKQCSFGEYCCFGHNCSHEGLTNSIYMAVDKIGIELRKTYFFKAEEGYFVRAGCFFGTLNEFKTQVHETHGGTIYETTYLMACDLAVKLLDSQWK
;
A
#
# COMPACT_ATOMS: atom_id res chain seq x y z
N MET A 1 7.71 -10.97 -22.86
CA MET A 1 8.74 -11.01 -21.79
C MET A 1 9.02 -9.58 -21.39
N MET A 2 8.99 -9.25 -20.08
CA MET A 2 9.24 -7.90 -19.60
C MET A 2 10.72 -7.51 -19.80
N LYS A 3 10.99 -6.29 -20.27
CA LYS A 3 12.36 -5.82 -20.50
C LYS A 3 13.07 -5.64 -19.16
N LYS A 4 14.28 -6.16 -19.05
CA LYS A 4 15.14 -6.03 -17.86
C LYS A 4 16.03 -4.81 -17.99
N TYR A 5 16.13 -4.05 -16.90
CA TYR A 5 16.95 -2.84 -16.82
C TYR A 5 18.06 -3.00 -15.77
N THR A 6 19.17 -2.32 -16.03
CA THR A 6 20.35 -2.24 -15.16
C THR A 6 20.55 -0.81 -14.67
N ALA A 7 21.44 -0.62 -13.71
CA ALA A 7 21.78 0.72 -13.23
C ALA A 7 22.29 1.66 -14.34
N LYS A 8 22.99 1.11 -15.35
CA LYS A 8 23.46 1.89 -16.49
C LYS A 8 22.31 2.39 -17.39
N ASP A 9 21.22 1.62 -17.45
CA ASP A 9 20.06 2.05 -18.23
C ASP A 9 19.41 3.30 -17.63
N LEU A 10 19.42 3.44 -16.28
CA LEU A 10 18.90 4.65 -15.62
C LEU A 10 19.63 5.92 -16.05
N GLU A 11 20.93 5.84 -16.36
CA GLU A 11 21.73 6.97 -16.81
C GLU A 11 21.34 7.41 -18.23
N THR A 12 20.72 6.53 -19.01
CA THR A 12 20.28 6.78 -20.39
C THR A 12 18.84 7.27 -20.50
N PHE A 13 18.05 7.14 -19.42
CA PHE A 13 16.65 7.58 -19.42
C PHE A 13 16.55 9.09 -19.45
N GLN A 14 15.54 9.57 -20.15
CA GLN A 14 15.31 11.01 -20.32
C GLN A 14 14.65 11.58 -19.05
N ARG A 15 14.96 12.86 -18.80
CA ARG A 15 14.20 13.67 -17.86
C ARG A 15 13.29 14.63 -18.61
N ASP A 16 12.10 14.83 -18.03
CA ASP A 16 11.19 15.85 -18.55
C ASP A 16 11.65 17.28 -18.16
N GLU A 17 10.90 18.28 -18.59
CA GLU A 17 11.17 19.70 -18.32
C GLU A 17 11.15 20.05 -16.82
N GLN A 18 10.49 19.23 -15.99
CA GLN A 18 10.41 19.38 -14.53
C GLN A 18 11.49 18.58 -13.79
N GLY A 19 12.36 17.90 -14.53
CA GLY A 19 13.47 17.11 -14.01
C GLY A 19 13.09 15.71 -13.53
N TRP A 20 11.90 15.19 -13.89
CA TRP A 20 11.50 13.82 -13.59
C TRP A 20 12.17 12.83 -14.52
N LEU A 21 12.77 11.78 -13.97
CA LEU A 21 13.34 10.67 -14.72
C LEU A 21 12.23 9.74 -15.18
N ILE A 22 12.05 9.60 -16.48
CA ILE A 22 11.00 8.77 -17.08
C ILE A 22 11.50 7.35 -17.23
N CYS A 23 11.01 6.46 -16.39
CA CYS A 23 11.39 5.06 -16.32
C CYS A 23 10.30 4.19 -16.98
N PRO A 24 10.57 3.53 -18.11
CA PRO A 24 9.58 2.71 -18.79
C PRO A 24 9.12 1.51 -17.93
N SER A 25 7.97 0.93 -18.28
CA SER A 25 7.53 -0.35 -17.70
C SER A 25 8.58 -1.43 -17.88
N GLY A 26 8.92 -2.18 -16.82
CA GLY A 26 9.95 -3.20 -16.91
C GLY A 26 10.38 -3.85 -15.61
N ASP A 27 11.37 -4.70 -15.72
CA ASP A 27 12.00 -5.43 -14.63
C ASP A 27 13.25 -4.68 -14.15
N TYR A 28 13.16 -4.12 -12.95
CA TYR A 28 14.21 -3.38 -12.26
C TYR A 28 14.80 -4.17 -11.06
N THR A 29 14.56 -5.48 -11.00
CA THR A 29 14.96 -6.31 -9.86
C THR A 29 16.48 -6.36 -9.61
N ALA A 30 17.29 -5.99 -10.60
CA ALA A 30 18.75 -5.91 -10.49
C ALA A 30 19.24 -4.58 -9.88
N ILE A 31 18.38 -3.57 -9.75
CA ILE A 31 18.74 -2.22 -9.30
C ILE A 31 18.34 -2.06 -7.83
N ARG A 32 19.16 -1.39 -7.04
CA ARG A 32 18.93 -1.16 -5.61
C ARG A 32 18.72 0.31 -5.24
N GLU A 33 19.29 1.22 -5.98
CA GLU A 33 19.25 2.65 -5.69
C GLU A 33 18.62 3.41 -6.87
N PHE A 34 17.61 4.21 -6.56
CA PHE A 34 16.89 5.03 -7.54
C PHE A 34 16.94 6.49 -7.10
N PRO A 35 17.19 7.42 -8.01
CA PRO A 35 17.25 8.85 -7.68
C PRO A 35 15.90 9.41 -7.25
N GLU A 36 15.88 10.67 -6.85
CA GLU A 36 14.65 11.42 -6.63
C GLU A 36 13.93 11.71 -7.95
N LYS A 37 12.61 11.96 -7.86
CA LYS A 37 11.77 12.33 -9.01
C LYS A 37 11.82 11.31 -10.16
N CYS A 38 11.57 10.05 -9.84
CA CYS A 38 11.38 9.02 -10.87
C CYS A 38 9.88 8.80 -11.14
N ILE A 39 9.54 8.59 -12.39
CA ILE A 39 8.21 8.13 -12.83
C ILE A 39 8.38 6.75 -13.46
N PHE A 40 7.77 5.75 -12.85
CA PHE A 40 7.79 4.38 -13.34
C PHE A 40 6.44 4.03 -13.96
N GLY A 41 6.48 3.42 -15.14
CA GLY A 41 5.28 2.99 -15.84
C GLY A 41 4.62 1.78 -15.18
N ASN A 42 3.52 1.33 -15.77
CA ASN A 42 2.67 0.26 -15.28
C ASN A 42 3.43 -1.09 -15.14
N GLY A 43 3.12 -1.84 -14.08
CA GLY A 43 3.55 -3.22 -13.89
C GLY A 43 5.05 -3.40 -13.65
N CYS A 44 5.77 -2.38 -13.18
CA CYS A 44 7.19 -2.49 -12.88
C CYS A 44 7.44 -3.47 -11.71
N SER A 45 8.52 -4.24 -11.84
CA SER A 45 8.98 -5.15 -10.79
C SER A 45 10.30 -4.70 -10.19
N PHE A 46 10.37 -4.63 -8.86
CA PHE A 46 11.57 -4.21 -8.12
C PHE A 46 12.00 -5.32 -7.16
N GLY A 47 13.31 -5.47 -7.02
CA GLY A 47 13.87 -6.45 -6.09
C GLY A 47 13.73 -6.06 -4.63
N ARG A 48 14.28 -6.90 -3.75
CA ARG A 48 14.35 -6.58 -2.31
C ARG A 48 15.42 -5.53 -2.01
N ARG A 49 15.25 -4.79 -0.90
CA ARG A 49 16.19 -3.77 -0.41
C ARG A 49 16.45 -2.63 -1.40
N CYS A 50 15.42 -2.27 -2.15
CA CYS A 50 15.49 -1.10 -3.03
C CYS A 50 15.33 0.19 -2.23
N ARG A 51 16.04 1.24 -2.64
CA ARG A 51 15.92 2.59 -2.09
C ARG A 51 15.51 3.55 -3.18
N PHE A 52 14.40 4.23 -2.95
CA PHE A 52 13.85 5.24 -3.85
C PHE A 52 13.97 6.61 -3.23
N GLY A 53 14.44 7.58 -4.02
CA GLY A 53 14.50 8.97 -3.59
C GLY A 53 13.11 9.57 -3.38
N LYS A 54 13.07 10.82 -2.93
CA LYS A 54 11.81 11.55 -2.70
C LYS A 54 11.03 11.76 -4.00
N CYS A 55 9.72 11.94 -3.87
CA CYS A 55 8.84 12.27 -4.99
C CYS A 55 8.92 11.24 -6.13
N SER A 56 8.95 9.95 -5.82
CA SER A 56 8.88 8.89 -6.82
C SER A 56 7.43 8.50 -7.09
N ASN A 57 7.06 8.39 -8.36
CA ASN A 57 5.73 8.01 -8.80
C ASN A 57 5.77 6.65 -9.46
N PHE A 58 4.89 5.77 -9.04
CA PHE A 58 4.74 4.42 -9.56
C PHE A 58 3.31 4.26 -10.08
N ASP A 59 3.19 3.82 -11.32
CA ASP A 59 1.89 3.53 -11.91
C ASP A 59 1.30 2.23 -11.32
N VAL A 60 0.17 1.80 -11.80
CA VAL A 60 -0.59 0.66 -11.29
C VAL A 60 0.18 -0.67 -11.45
N PHE A 61 -0.16 -1.68 -10.64
CA PHE A 61 0.38 -3.04 -10.67
C PHE A 61 1.90 -3.17 -10.44
N CYS A 62 2.53 -2.19 -9.82
CA CYS A 62 3.95 -2.28 -9.47
C CYS A 62 4.17 -3.22 -8.26
N SER A 63 5.26 -3.99 -8.30
CA SER A 63 5.62 -4.93 -7.24
C SER A 63 7.00 -4.64 -6.67
N PHE A 64 7.11 -4.63 -5.35
CA PHE A 64 8.33 -4.30 -4.62
C PHE A 64 8.70 -5.44 -3.67
N GLY A 65 9.96 -5.85 -3.73
CA GLY A 65 10.50 -6.86 -2.81
C GLY A 65 10.63 -6.33 -1.37
N GLU A 66 10.98 -7.23 -0.49
CA GLU A 66 11.13 -6.99 0.96
C GLU A 66 12.10 -5.86 1.29
N THR A 67 11.89 -5.21 2.43
CA THR A 67 12.78 -4.21 3.03
C THR A 67 13.13 -3.04 2.10
N SER A 68 12.20 -2.68 1.23
CA SER A 68 12.35 -1.53 0.33
C SER A 68 12.04 -0.22 1.07
N ALA A 69 12.76 0.86 0.75
CA ALA A 69 12.60 2.16 1.38
C ALA A 69 12.22 3.23 0.36
N PHE A 70 11.21 4.02 0.67
CA PHE A 70 10.66 5.05 -0.20
C PHE A 70 10.77 6.42 0.44
N GLY A 71 11.28 7.39 -0.31
CA GLY A 71 11.37 8.77 0.14
C GLY A 71 10.00 9.42 0.34
N LYS A 72 9.99 10.60 0.98
CA LYS A 72 8.76 11.38 1.21
C LYS A 72 8.06 11.74 -0.10
N CYS A 73 6.74 11.93 -0.04
CA CYS A 73 5.92 12.41 -1.16
C CYS A 73 5.97 11.45 -2.37
N SER A 74 6.09 10.16 -2.15
CA SER A 74 5.99 9.16 -3.21
C SER A 74 4.54 8.74 -3.42
N ASN A 75 4.17 8.52 -4.68
CA ASN A 75 2.81 8.12 -5.05
C ASN A 75 2.83 6.75 -5.71
N PHE A 76 1.87 5.92 -5.34
CA PHE A 76 1.71 4.57 -5.85
C PHE A 76 0.30 4.42 -6.42
N GLY A 77 0.22 3.97 -7.66
CA GLY A 77 -1.04 3.66 -8.31
C GLY A 77 -1.75 2.46 -7.67
N ASP A 78 -2.89 2.09 -8.23
CA ASP A 78 -3.72 1.00 -7.73
C ASP A 78 -3.01 -0.36 -7.84
N VAL A 79 -3.37 -1.29 -6.97
CA VAL A 79 -2.95 -2.70 -7.00
C VAL A 79 -1.41 -2.88 -6.91
N CYS A 80 -0.72 -1.95 -6.27
CA CYS A 80 0.69 -2.11 -5.97
C CYS A 80 0.91 -3.05 -4.78
N SER A 81 1.98 -3.86 -4.83
CA SER A 81 2.32 -4.80 -3.76
C SER A 81 3.70 -4.54 -3.16
N PHE A 82 3.78 -4.54 -1.84
CA PHE A 82 5.00 -4.25 -1.09
C PHE A 82 5.38 -5.43 -0.21
N GLY A 83 6.63 -5.84 -0.31
CA GLY A 83 7.18 -6.91 0.53
C GLY A 83 7.30 -6.49 2.00
N GLU A 84 7.54 -7.49 2.85
CA GLU A 84 7.73 -7.36 4.29
C GLU A 84 8.81 -6.31 4.63
N GLY A 85 8.60 -5.58 5.74
CA GLY A 85 9.55 -4.62 6.29
C GLY A 85 9.79 -3.39 5.42
N SER A 86 8.92 -3.09 4.46
CA SER A 86 9.05 -1.90 3.61
C SER A 86 8.73 -0.62 4.40
N CYS A 87 9.53 0.43 4.22
CA CYS A 87 9.40 1.70 4.93
C CYS A 87 9.09 2.85 3.98
N PHE A 88 8.11 3.66 4.35
CA PHE A 88 7.63 4.79 3.55
C PHE A 88 7.84 6.10 4.29
N GLY A 89 8.41 7.09 3.61
CA GLY A 89 8.50 8.45 4.13
C GLY A 89 7.13 9.09 4.29
N GLY A 90 7.07 10.24 4.97
CA GLY A 90 5.79 10.94 5.14
C GLY A 90 5.19 11.46 3.84
N ARG A 91 3.89 11.68 3.81
CA ARG A 91 3.10 12.18 2.67
C ARG A 91 3.18 11.26 1.44
N CYS A 92 3.23 9.95 1.65
CA CYS A 92 3.10 8.98 0.57
C CYS A 92 1.62 8.66 0.34
N ASN A 93 1.23 8.54 -0.92
CA ASN A 93 -0.13 8.20 -1.30
C ASN A 93 -0.17 6.82 -1.96
N PHE A 94 -1.10 5.99 -1.52
CA PHE A 94 -1.31 4.66 -2.04
C PHE A 94 -2.70 4.57 -2.68
N GLY A 95 -2.73 4.14 -3.92
CA GLY A 95 -3.97 3.89 -4.65
C GLY A 95 -4.78 2.76 -4.03
N LYS A 96 -5.88 2.40 -4.69
CA LYS A 96 -6.78 1.36 -4.23
C LYS A 96 -6.14 -0.04 -4.32
N GLN A 97 -6.56 -0.93 -3.41
CA GLN A 97 -6.14 -2.34 -3.41
C GLN A 97 -4.61 -2.55 -3.32
N CYS A 98 -3.88 -1.60 -2.77
CA CYS A 98 -2.48 -1.82 -2.44
C CYS A 98 -2.36 -2.86 -1.31
N SER A 99 -1.37 -3.75 -1.40
CA SER A 99 -1.09 -4.77 -0.39
C SER A 99 0.27 -4.56 0.24
N PHE A 100 0.33 -4.73 1.56
CA PHE A 100 1.55 -4.52 2.36
C PHE A 100 1.89 -5.81 3.09
N GLY A 101 3.16 -6.21 3.03
CA GLY A 101 3.72 -7.28 3.85
C GLY A 101 3.72 -6.91 5.34
N GLU A 102 4.15 -7.84 6.18
CA GLU A 102 4.29 -7.59 7.61
C GLU A 102 5.37 -6.53 7.90
N TYR A 103 5.31 -5.90 9.07
CA TYR A 103 6.31 -4.91 9.55
C TYR A 103 6.55 -3.70 8.64
N CYS A 104 5.60 -3.36 7.75
CA CYS A 104 5.68 -2.15 6.97
C CYS A 104 5.51 -0.91 7.85
N CYS A 105 6.36 0.11 7.63
CA CYS A 105 6.37 1.36 8.40
C CYS A 105 5.97 2.54 7.53
N PHE A 106 5.12 3.41 8.04
CA PHE A 106 4.61 4.59 7.33
C PHE A 106 4.99 5.87 8.08
N GLY A 107 5.46 6.86 7.34
CA GLY A 107 5.65 8.21 7.87
C GLY A 107 4.33 8.95 8.06
N HIS A 108 4.40 10.15 8.60
CA HIS A 108 3.21 10.98 8.87
C HIS A 108 2.48 11.39 7.59
N ASN A 109 1.16 11.57 7.69
CA ASN A 109 0.28 12.08 6.63
C ASN A 109 0.34 11.21 5.34
N CYS A 110 0.41 9.90 5.48
CA CYS A 110 0.22 8.98 4.36
C CYS A 110 -1.28 8.76 4.11
N SER A 111 -1.64 8.46 2.86
CA SER A 111 -3.01 8.17 2.45
C SER A 111 -3.11 6.77 1.84
N HIS A 112 -4.15 6.01 2.17
CA HIS A 112 -4.38 4.65 1.71
C HIS A 112 -5.79 4.53 1.12
N GLU A 113 -5.98 3.76 0.08
CA GLU A 113 -7.29 3.53 -0.57
C GLU A 113 -7.99 4.82 -1.05
N GLY A 114 -7.24 5.88 -1.28
CA GLY A 114 -7.79 7.20 -1.58
C GLY A 114 -8.30 7.98 -0.36
N LEU A 115 -8.13 7.45 0.85
CA LEU A 115 -8.52 8.09 2.12
C LEU A 115 -7.46 9.11 2.55
N THR A 116 -7.91 10.25 3.07
CA THR A 116 -7.02 11.34 3.48
C THR A 116 -6.35 11.04 4.82
N ASN A 117 -5.03 11.24 4.89
CA ASN A 117 -4.24 11.11 6.12
C ASN A 117 -4.56 9.85 6.92
N SER A 118 -4.57 8.69 6.27
CA SER A 118 -5.05 7.46 6.87
C SER A 118 -3.95 6.66 7.58
N ILE A 119 -4.33 6.02 8.69
CA ILE A 119 -3.58 4.93 9.32
C ILE A 119 -4.36 3.63 9.19
N TYR A 120 -3.71 2.51 9.33
CA TYR A 120 -4.40 1.22 9.28
C TYR A 120 -3.85 0.20 10.25
N MET A 121 -4.67 -0.81 10.54
CA MET A 121 -4.24 -2.09 11.06
C MET A 121 -4.79 -3.22 10.17
N ALA A 122 -4.15 -4.38 10.22
CA ALA A 122 -4.62 -5.55 9.51
C ALA A 122 -4.77 -6.75 10.46
N VAL A 123 -5.80 -7.55 10.22
CA VAL A 123 -6.00 -8.85 10.88
C VAL A 123 -5.88 -9.93 9.81
N ASP A 124 -4.96 -10.86 10.02
CA ASP A 124 -4.76 -11.98 9.11
C ASP A 124 -5.65 -13.17 9.48
N LYS A 125 -5.95 -13.99 8.49
CA LYS A 125 -6.65 -15.28 8.64
C LYS A 125 -7.99 -15.17 9.36
N ILE A 126 -8.72 -14.10 9.10
CA ILE A 126 -10.07 -13.88 9.66
C ILE A 126 -11.14 -14.30 8.65
N GLY A 127 -12.27 -14.79 9.18
CA GLY A 127 -13.41 -15.26 8.40
C GLY A 127 -13.20 -16.63 7.73
N ILE A 128 -14.19 -17.08 6.98
CA ILE A 128 -14.22 -18.43 6.37
C ILE A 128 -13.09 -18.62 5.33
N GLU A 129 -12.76 -17.54 4.61
CA GLU A 129 -11.73 -17.56 3.57
C GLU A 129 -10.32 -17.32 4.10
N LEU A 130 -10.15 -17.18 5.42
CA LEU A 130 -8.88 -16.90 6.07
C LEU A 130 -8.11 -15.74 5.43
N ARG A 131 -8.81 -14.68 5.02
CA ARG A 131 -8.25 -13.54 4.33
C ARG A 131 -7.66 -12.51 5.29
N LYS A 132 -6.73 -11.71 4.78
CA LYS A 132 -6.29 -10.49 5.46
C LYS A 132 -7.37 -9.42 5.31
N THR A 133 -7.78 -8.84 6.44
CA THR A 133 -8.73 -7.74 6.51
C THR A 133 -8.02 -6.49 7.02
N TYR A 134 -8.15 -5.39 6.30
CA TYR A 134 -7.57 -4.10 6.66
C TYR A 134 -8.65 -3.19 7.23
N PHE A 135 -8.34 -2.54 8.33
CA PHE A 135 -9.16 -1.53 8.98
C PHE A 135 -8.41 -0.21 8.92
N PHE A 136 -9.04 0.82 8.39
CA PHE A 136 -8.47 2.15 8.23
C PHE A 136 -9.17 3.15 9.13
N LYS A 137 -8.41 4.06 9.71
CA LYS A 137 -8.90 5.33 10.25
C LYS A 137 -8.34 6.47 9.41
N ALA A 138 -9.21 7.36 8.95
CA ALA A 138 -8.91 8.49 8.09
C ALA A 138 -9.67 9.73 8.59
N GLU A 139 -9.43 10.88 7.97
CA GLU A 139 -10.19 12.10 8.28
C GLU A 139 -11.69 11.91 8.01
N GLU A 140 -12.04 11.09 7.00
CA GLU A 140 -13.42 10.78 6.63
C GLU A 140 -14.10 9.77 7.56
N GLY A 141 -13.36 9.11 8.45
CA GLY A 141 -13.90 8.11 9.38
C GLY A 141 -13.19 6.76 9.35
N TYR A 142 -13.95 5.70 9.65
CA TYR A 142 -13.44 4.32 9.64
C TYR A 142 -13.91 3.57 8.42
N PHE A 143 -12.97 2.86 7.79
CA PHE A 143 -13.20 2.06 6.60
C PHE A 143 -12.61 0.65 6.76
N VAL A 144 -13.15 -0.29 5.99
CA VAL A 144 -12.68 -1.69 5.99
C VAL A 144 -12.49 -2.17 4.57
N ARG A 145 -11.39 -2.91 4.34
CA ARG A 145 -11.18 -3.69 3.13
C ARG A 145 -11.01 -5.17 3.49
N ALA A 146 -11.92 -6.00 2.97
CA ALA A 146 -11.93 -7.45 3.17
C ALA A 146 -12.19 -8.14 1.82
N GLY A 147 -11.17 -8.68 1.19
CA GLY A 147 -11.27 -9.20 -0.17
C GLY A 147 -11.70 -8.13 -1.16
N CYS A 148 -12.84 -8.33 -1.84
CA CYS A 148 -13.42 -7.35 -2.78
C CYS A 148 -14.27 -6.26 -2.10
N PHE A 149 -14.60 -6.40 -0.81
CA PHE A 149 -15.34 -5.37 -0.08
C PHE A 149 -14.42 -4.19 0.25
N PHE A 150 -14.92 -2.98 -0.01
CA PHE A 150 -14.37 -1.73 0.54
C PHE A 150 -15.54 -0.79 0.86
N GLY A 151 -15.61 -0.34 2.10
CA GLY A 151 -16.67 0.55 2.57
C GLY A 151 -16.41 1.01 4.00
N THR A 152 -17.38 1.75 4.54
CA THR A 152 -17.33 2.20 5.94
C THR A 152 -17.39 1.03 6.92
N LEU A 153 -16.94 1.25 8.15
CA LEU A 153 -17.02 0.24 9.22
C LEU A 153 -18.45 -0.22 9.47
N ASN A 154 -19.42 0.68 9.36
CA ASN A 154 -20.83 0.35 9.59
C ASN A 154 -21.40 -0.50 8.45
N GLU A 155 -21.10 -0.17 7.20
CA GLU A 155 -21.47 -1.00 6.04
C GLU A 155 -20.85 -2.39 6.14
N PHE A 156 -19.59 -2.48 6.59
CA PHE A 156 -18.95 -3.77 6.81
C PHE A 156 -19.64 -4.60 7.88
N LYS A 157 -19.99 -4.00 9.04
CA LYS A 157 -20.72 -4.71 10.10
C LYS A 157 -22.09 -5.22 9.61
N THR A 158 -22.79 -4.43 8.82
CA THR A 158 -24.08 -4.84 8.19
C THR A 158 -23.87 -6.03 7.26
N GLN A 159 -22.89 -5.94 6.35
CA GLN A 159 -22.56 -7.01 5.40
C GLN A 159 -22.13 -8.32 6.12
N VAL A 160 -21.38 -8.20 7.20
CA VAL A 160 -20.96 -9.33 8.03
C VAL A 160 -22.21 -10.01 8.68
N HIS A 161 -23.12 -9.21 9.20
CA HIS A 161 -24.37 -9.73 9.79
C HIS A 161 -25.23 -10.45 8.73
N GLU A 162 -25.41 -9.85 7.55
CA GLU A 162 -26.18 -10.45 6.46
C GLU A 162 -25.58 -11.75 5.94
N THR A 163 -24.24 -11.84 5.87
CA THR A 163 -23.55 -12.99 5.27
C THR A 163 -23.27 -14.10 6.29
N HIS A 164 -22.98 -13.74 7.55
CA HIS A 164 -22.44 -14.63 8.57
C HIS A 164 -23.25 -14.64 9.88
N GLY A 165 -24.45 -14.02 9.89
CA GLY A 165 -25.28 -13.85 11.08
C GLY A 165 -25.46 -15.15 11.89
N GLY A 166 -25.22 -15.08 13.19
CA GLY A 166 -25.30 -16.21 14.11
C GLY A 166 -24.14 -17.21 14.06
N THR A 167 -23.09 -16.93 13.29
CA THR A 167 -21.90 -17.80 13.19
C THR A 167 -20.71 -17.27 13.98
N ILE A 168 -19.71 -18.14 14.17
CA ILE A 168 -18.42 -17.73 14.77
C ILE A 168 -17.70 -16.68 13.90
N TYR A 169 -17.95 -16.67 12.59
CA TYR A 169 -17.34 -15.69 11.68
C TYR A 169 -17.89 -14.29 11.92
N GLU A 170 -19.19 -14.14 12.16
CA GLU A 170 -19.76 -12.86 12.58
C GLU A 170 -19.07 -12.36 13.85
N THR A 171 -19.02 -13.21 14.89
CA THR A 171 -18.41 -12.85 16.17
C THR A 171 -16.96 -12.39 15.98
N THR A 172 -16.16 -13.14 15.22
CA THR A 172 -14.73 -12.80 15.01
C THR A 172 -14.53 -11.52 14.23
N TYR A 173 -15.35 -11.24 13.22
CA TYR A 173 -15.28 -9.97 12.47
C TYR A 173 -15.70 -8.78 13.33
N LEU A 174 -16.75 -8.91 14.15
CA LEU A 174 -17.20 -7.83 15.03
C LEU A 174 -16.16 -7.52 16.12
N MET A 175 -15.56 -8.56 16.72
CA MET A 175 -14.44 -8.38 17.66
C MET A 175 -13.25 -7.67 17.01
N ALA A 176 -12.91 -8.01 15.77
CA ALA A 176 -11.85 -7.35 15.03
C ALA A 176 -12.18 -5.88 14.74
N CYS A 177 -13.43 -5.55 14.41
CA CYS A 177 -13.90 -4.18 14.25
C CYS A 177 -13.71 -3.36 15.54
N ASP A 178 -14.11 -3.91 16.68
CA ASP A 178 -14.03 -3.19 17.95
C ASP A 178 -12.58 -3.02 18.43
N LEU A 179 -11.74 -4.03 18.22
CA LEU A 179 -10.30 -3.93 18.46
C LEU A 179 -9.66 -2.87 17.56
N ALA A 180 -10.02 -2.85 16.28
CA ALA A 180 -9.49 -1.90 15.30
C ALA A 180 -9.80 -0.45 15.70
N VAL A 181 -11.03 -0.14 16.08
CA VAL A 181 -11.40 1.20 16.55
C VAL A 181 -10.51 1.63 17.72
N LYS A 182 -10.39 0.77 18.76
CA LYS A 182 -9.60 1.11 19.96
C LYS A 182 -8.12 1.35 19.65
N LEU A 183 -7.51 0.49 18.83
CA LEU A 183 -6.09 0.60 18.49
C LEU A 183 -5.82 1.80 17.58
N LEU A 184 -6.64 2.01 16.55
CA LEU A 184 -6.47 3.12 15.63
C LEU A 184 -6.72 4.46 16.33
N ASP A 185 -7.68 4.55 17.26
CA ASP A 185 -7.88 5.74 18.07
C ASP A 185 -6.68 6.09 18.94
N SER A 186 -6.05 5.09 19.52
CA SER A 186 -4.85 5.28 20.35
C SER A 186 -3.64 5.81 19.55
N GLN A 187 -3.61 5.57 18.25
CA GLN A 187 -2.52 5.96 17.33
C GLN A 187 -2.82 7.23 16.54
N TRP A 188 -4.08 7.63 16.48
CA TRP A 188 -4.52 8.83 15.76
C TRP A 188 -4.14 10.11 16.52
N LYS A 189 -3.26 10.92 15.92
CA LYS A 189 -2.78 12.19 16.49
C LYS A 189 -3.04 13.36 15.54
#